data_febdc49e5cefe66647d0f665532b2c1f
#
_entry.id   febdc49e5cefe66647d0f665532b2c1f
#
_cell.length_a   1.000
_cell.length_b   1.000
_cell.length_c   1.000
_cell.angle_alpha   90.00
_cell.angle_beta   90.00
_cell.angle_gamma   90.00
#
_symmetry.space_group_name_H-M   'P 1'
#
loop_
_entity.id
_entity.type
_entity.pdbx_description
1 polymer ?
#
loop_
_entity_poly.entity_id
_entity_poly.type
_entity_poly.pdbx_seq_one_letter_code
_entity_poly.pdbx_strand_id
1 'polypeptide(L)'
;GTKRVNKKLYLWPRFINHVHIFMKKRKAIIALLLVTFFNIILFIISMCTLIDCEGSSKEEAKAMIMNNPHNIRGVVSYKRAFNDLNDTQLNIAQAIGVPAIANRAEAEKQKKKLTLIESNDYYVVDELTHSVPYLIPGAAELINDIGKNFLDSLANKGLNPNKVIVTSVLRTEDDVKRLRRSNVNASMN
;
A
#
# COMPACT_ATOMS: atom_id res chain seq x y z
N GLY A 1 43.68 50.87 67.40
CA GLY A 1 44.10 49.92 66.36
C GLY A 1 42.94 49.15 65.89
N THR A 2 42.35 49.56 64.75
CA THR A 2 41.20 48.85 64.05
C THR A 2 41.75 47.78 63.15
N LYS A 3 41.47 46.51 63.46
CA LYS A 3 41.74 45.36 62.57
C LYS A 3 40.77 45.39 61.37
N ARG A 4 41.21 45.78 60.18
CA ARG A 4 40.54 45.58 58.93
C ARG A 4 40.60 44.07 58.62
N VAL A 5 39.52 43.34 58.86
CA VAL A 5 39.37 41.96 58.44
C VAL A 5 39.14 41.95 56.92
N ASN A 6 40.03 41.26 56.19
CA ASN A 6 40.06 41.18 54.76
C ASN A 6 38.83 40.32 54.24
N LYS A 7 37.74 40.99 53.90
CA LYS A 7 36.54 40.37 53.34
C LYS A 7 36.74 39.64 51.95
N LYS A 8 37.92 39.80 51.34
CA LYS A 8 38.21 39.24 50.02
C LYS A 8 38.46 37.70 49.99
N LEU A 9 38.76 37.08 51.14
CA LEU A 9 39.15 35.68 51.18
C LEU A 9 37.96 34.70 51.15
N TYR A 10 36.74 35.17 51.44
CA TYR A 10 35.54 34.29 51.50
C TYR A 10 34.73 34.17 50.21
N LEU A 11 35.06 35.00 49.20
CA LEU A 11 34.33 34.96 47.90
C LEU A 11 34.91 33.99 46.91
N TRP A 12 36.17 33.58 47.04
CA TRP A 12 36.87 32.70 46.12
C TRP A 12 36.32 31.30 46.06
N PRO A 13 35.99 30.58 47.14
CA PRO A 13 35.43 29.22 47.07
C PRO A 13 34.05 29.18 46.43
N ARG A 14 33.21 30.23 46.64
CA ARG A 14 31.88 30.32 46.02
C ARG A 14 31.95 30.51 44.49
N PHE A 15 32.91 31.30 44.04
CA PHE A 15 33.11 31.55 42.61
C PHE A 15 33.59 30.26 41.88
N ILE A 16 34.52 29.53 42.46
CA ILE A 16 35.02 28.24 41.90
C ILE A 16 33.89 27.21 41.82
N ASN A 17 33.06 27.10 42.85
CA ASN A 17 31.91 26.21 42.84
C ASN A 17 30.88 26.57 41.75
N HIS A 18 30.61 27.85 41.55
CA HIS A 18 29.71 28.34 40.50
C HIS A 18 30.25 28.00 39.09
N VAL A 19 31.52 28.21 38.85
CA VAL A 19 32.18 27.88 37.58
C VAL A 19 32.17 26.37 37.34
N HIS A 20 32.43 25.57 38.37
CA HIS A 20 32.43 24.10 38.26
C HIS A 20 31.02 23.57 37.97
N ILE A 21 29.99 24.09 38.59
CA ILE A 21 28.59 23.74 38.34
C ILE A 21 28.19 24.15 36.90
N PHE A 22 28.59 25.32 36.44
CA PHE A 22 28.32 25.82 35.10
C PHE A 22 28.99 24.97 34.03
N MET A 23 30.25 24.56 34.24
CA MET A 23 30.98 23.65 33.35
C MET A 23 30.36 22.25 33.30
N LYS A 24 29.88 21.72 34.44
CA LYS A 24 29.19 20.47 34.52
C LYS A 24 27.85 20.50 33.74
N LYS A 25 27.07 21.59 33.86
CA LYS A 25 25.83 21.77 33.09
C LYS A 25 26.08 21.89 31.60
N ARG A 26 27.11 22.60 31.16
CA ARG A 26 27.50 22.66 29.73
C ARG A 26 27.88 21.31 29.17
N LYS A 27 28.69 20.51 29.90
CA LYS A 27 29.06 19.14 29.49
C LYS A 27 27.83 18.23 29.37
N ALA A 28 26.87 18.35 30.31
CA ALA A 28 25.62 17.57 30.26
C ALA A 28 24.72 17.96 29.05
N ILE A 29 24.63 19.25 28.74
CA ILE A 29 23.90 19.75 27.59
C ILE A 29 24.54 19.25 26.28
N ILE A 30 25.86 19.34 26.17
CA ILE A 30 26.60 18.86 24.98
C ILE A 30 26.40 17.32 24.81
N ALA A 31 26.47 16.55 25.89
CA ALA A 31 26.24 15.12 25.86
C ALA A 31 24.81 14.80 25.41
N LEU A 32 23.79 15.54 25.88
CA LEU A 32 22.41 15.37 25.46
C LEU A 32 22.23 15.69 23.97
N LEU A 33 22.83 16.76 23.48
CA LEU A 33 22.79 17.13 22.07
C LEU A 33 23.47 16.08 21.17
N LEU A 34 24.57 15.51 21.60
CA LEU A 34 25.23 14.43 20.86
C LEU A 34 24.38 13.16 20.80
N VAL A 35 23.70 12.79 21.87
CA VAL A 35 22.80 11.63 21.89
C VAL A 35 21.60 11.86 20.98
N THR A 36 20.99 13.07 21.00
CA THR A 36 19.86 13.39 20.10
C THR A 36 20.30 13.40 18.63
N PHE A 37 21.45 13.96 18.33
CA PHE A 37 22.02 13.96 16.99
C PHE A 37 22.31 12.54 16.47
N PHE A 38 22.87 11.69 17.33
CA PHE A 38 23.13 10.29 16.99
C PHE A 38 21.82 9.51 16.71
N ASN A 39 20.77 9.72 17.51
CA ASN A 39 19.45 9.11 17.25
C ASN A 39 18.82 9.60 15.94
N ILE A 40 18.99 10.88 15.59
CA ILE A 40 18.51 11.42 14.31
C ILE A 40 19.25 10.74 13.13
N ILE A 41 20.57 10.58 13.24
CA ILE A 41 21.37 9.87 12.21
C ILE A 41 20.89 8.42 12.06
N LEU A 42 20.70 7.69 13.16
CA LEU A 42 20.19 6.32 13.12
C LEU A 42 18.81 6.24 12.48
N PHE A 43 17.93 7.21 12.78
CA PHE A 43 16.61 7.29 12.15
C PHE A 43 16.70 7.52 10.65
N ILE A 44 17.57 8.43 10.19
CA ILE A 44 17.80 8.69 8.77
C ILE A 44 18.35 7.44 8.07
N ILE A 45 19.33 6.76 8.67
CA ILE A 45 19.89 5.51 8.11
C ILE A 45 18.79 4.44 8.00
N SER A 46 17.96 4.28 9.03
CA SER A 46 16.83 3.34 9.02
C SER A 46 15.81 3.68 7.94
N MET A 47 15.52 4.96 7.71
CA MET A 47 14.64 5.39 6.62
C MET A 47 15.26 5.14 5.24
N CYS A 48 16.55 5.39 5.06
CA CYS A 48 17.23 5.10 3.79
C CYS A 48 17.21 3.59 3.46
N THR A 49 17.46 2.72 4.44
CA THR A 49 17.42 1.26 4.21
C THR A 49 16.02 0.75 3.83
N LEU A 50 14.95 1.37 4.37
CA LEU A 50 13.57 1.03 3.99
C LEU A 50 13.26 1.45 2.54
N ILE A 51 13.74 2.61 2.10
CA ILE A 51 13.56 3.10 0.73
C ILE A 51 14.33 2.24 -0.28
N ASP A 52 15.56 1.85 0.05
CA ASP A 52 16.39 1.00 -0.82
C ASP A 52 15.82 -0.42 -0.95
N CYS A 53 15.25 -0.99 0.12
CA CYS A 53 14.58 -2.29 0.06
C CYS A 53 13.34 -2.28 -0.85
N GLU A 54 12.56 -1.19 -0.87
CA GLU A 54 11.39 -1.08 -1.73
C GLU A 54 11.76 -0.89 -3.22
N GLY A 55 12.84 -0.20 -3.50
CA GLY A 55 13.40 -0.04 -4.85
C GLY A 55 13.97 -1.35 -5.40
N SER A 56 14.73 -2.09 -4.61
CA SER A 56 15.35 -3.36 -5.01
C SER A 56 14.30 -4.43 -5.33
N SER A 57 13.28 -4.59 -4.51
CA SER A 57 12.22 -5.58 -4.76
C SER A 57 11.41 -5.28 -6.04
N LYS A 58 11.19 -4.01 -6.37
CA LYS A 58 10.50 -3.59 -7.60
C LYS A 58 11.34 -3.84 -8.86
N GLU A 59 12.64 -3.59 -8.81
CA GLU A 59 13.56 -3.87 -9.92
C GLU A 59 13.77 -5.38 -10.14
N GLU A 60 13.85 -6.17 -9.08
CA GLU A 60 13.93 -7.64 -9.18
C GLU A 60 12.64 -8.24 -9.75
N ALA A 61 11.47 -7.78 -9.30
CA ALA A 61 10.18 -8.18 -9.87
C ALA A 61 10.05 -7.78 -11.34
N LYS A 62 10.52 -6.58 -11.72
CA LYS A 62 10.59 -6.10 -13.10
C LYS A 62 11.51 -6.98 -13.96
N ALA A 63 12.69 -7.31 -13.46
CA ALA A 63 13.64 -8.20 -14.14
C ALA A 63 13.08 -9.62 -14.33
N MET A 64 12.37 -10.15 -13.32
CA MET A 64 11.75 -11.48 -13.38
C MET A 64 10.62 -11.56 -14.42
N ILE A 65 9.81 -10.50 -14.53
CA ILE A 65 8.72 -10.41 -15.52
C ILE A 65 9.29 -10.21 -16.94
N MET A 66 10.33 -9.40 -17.10
CA MET A 66 10.91 -9.08 -18.43
C MET A 66 11.81 -10.19 -18.98
N ASN A 67 12.35 -11.09 -18.15
CA ASN A 67 13.32 -12.08 -18.59
C ASN A 67 12.70 -13.30 -19.29
N ASN A 68 11.40 -13.56 -19.13
CA ASN A 68 10.75 -14.70 -19.78
C ASN A 68 9.25 -14.48 -20.05
N PRO A 69 8.86 -13.45 -20.85
CA PRO A 69 7.48 -13.21 -21.19
C PRO A 69 6.97 -14.32 -22.12
N HIS A 70 5.81 -14.90 -21.80
CA HIS A 70 5.19 -15.87 -22.71
C HIS A 70 4.53 -15.15 -23.89
N ASN A 71 4.41 -15.87 -25.02
CA ASN A 71 3.82 -15.31 -26.23
C ASN A 71 2.30 -15.20 -26.08
N ILE A 72 1.78 -13.99 -26.13
CA ILE A 72 0.34 -13.69 -26.04
C ILE A 72 -0.27 -13.65 -27.43
N ARG A 73 -1.26 -14.51 -27.69
CA ARG A 73 -2.03 -14.49 -28.92
C ARG A 73 -3.03 -13.34 -28.91
N GLY A 74 -2.97 -12.48 -29.91
CA GLY A 74 -3.97 -11.43 -30.12
C GLY A 74 -5.33 -11.98 -30.54
N VAL A 75 -6.36 -11.20 -30.34
CA VAL A 75 -7.72 -11.49 -30.78
C VAL A 75 -7.86 -11.13 -32.26
N VAL A 76 -8.21 -12.08 -33.09
CA VAL A 76 -8.38 -11.87 -34.54
C VAL A 76 -9.57 -11.00 -34.87
N SER A 77 -10.66 -11.14 -34.10
CA SER A 77 -11.87 -10.32 -34.24
C SER A 77 -12.60 -10.24 -32.91
N TYR A 78 -12.81 -9.02 -32.42
CA TYR A 78 -13.54 -8.78 -31.17
C TYR A 78 -14.99 -9.25 -31.27
N LYS A 79 -15.68 -9.03 -32.40
CA LYS A 79 -17.06 -9.49 -32.61
C LYS A 79 -17.17 -11.02 -32.54
N ARG A 80 -16.14 -11.75 -33.01
CA ARG A 80 -16.14 -13.21 -32.99
C ARG A 80 -15.74 -13.77 -31.62
N ALA A 81 -14.87 -13.06 -30.90
CA ALA A 81 -14.36 -13.51 -29.61
C ALA A 81 -15.27 -13.11 -28.43
N PHE A 82 -16.00 -11.98 -28.56
CA PHE A 82 -16.82 -11.38 -27.50
C PHE A 82 -18.22 -11.02 -28.03
N ASN A 83 -18.91 -12.02 -28.57
CA ASN A 83 -20.27 -11.84 -29.12
C ASN A 83 -21.37 -12.22 -28.13
N ASP A 84 -21.01 -12.44 -26.86
CA ASP A 84 -21.95 -12.87 -25.83
C ASP A 84 -23.02 -11.80 -25.59
N LEU A 85 -24.27 -12.25 -25.49
CA LEU A 85 -25.37 -11.43 -25.07
C LEU A 85 -25.37 -11.29 -23.54
N ASN A 86 -25.87 -10.16 -23.05
CA ASN A 86 -25.99 -9.89 -21.60
C ASN A 86 -26.75 -10.98 -20.86
N ASP A 87 -27.82 -11.52 -21.48
CA ASP A 87 -28.62 -12.59 -20.91
C ASP A 87 -27.82 -13.90 -20.74
N THR A 88 -26.95 -14.23 -21.70
CA THR A 88 -26.04 -15.39 -21.60
C THR A 88 -25.09 -15.21 -20.42
N GLN A 89 -24.49 -14.03 -20.28
CA GLN A 89 -23.58 -13.73 -19.17
C GLN A 89 -24.29 -13.76 -17.83
N LEU A 90 -25.52 -13.22 -17.74
CA LEU A 90 -26.34 -13.26 -16.53
C LEU A 90 -26.67 -14.69 -16.12
N ASN A 91 -27.12 -15.54 -17.07
CA ASN A 91 -27.43 -16.95 -16.80
C ASN A 91 -26.19 -17.71 -16.28
N ILE A 92 -25.01 -17.46 -16.86
CA ILE A 92 -23.77 -18.06 -16.40
C ILE A 92 -23.41 -17.56 -14.99
N ALA A 93 -23.51 -16.26 -14.74
CA ALA A 93 -23.23 -15.67 -13.44
C ALA A 93 -24.16 -16.23 -12.35
N GLN A 94 -25.44 -16.46 -12.67
CA GLN A 94 -26.40 -17.09 -11.76
C GLN A 94 -26.09 -18.57 -11.50
N ALA A 95 -25.57 -19.29 -12.50
CA ALA A 95 -25.24 -20.70 -12.38
C ALA A 95 -23.97 -20.99 -11.57
N ILE A 96 -22.93 -20.17 -11.73
CA ILE A 96 -21.60 -20.40 -11.13
C ILE A 96 -21.19 -19.36 -10.08
N GLY A 97 -21.91 -18.25 -10.01
CA GLY A 97 -21.64 -17.16 -9.07
C GLY A 97 -22.17 -17.42 -7.66
N VAL A 98 -22.17 -16.39 -6.85
CA VAL A 98 -22.81 -16.40 -5.53
C VAL A 98 -24.20 -15.75 -5.65
N PRO A 99 -25.17 -16.13 -4.79
CA PRO A 99 -26.45 -15.43 -4.69
C PRO A 99 -26.26 -13.94 -4.44
N ALA A 100 -27.26 -13.15 -4.85
CA ALA A 100 -27.25 -11.70 -4.55
C ALA A 100 -27.03 -11.46 -3.06
N ILE A 101 -26.12 -10.56 -2.75
CA ILE A 101 -25.69 -10.24 -1.37
C ILE A 101 -26.29 -8.87 -1.02
N ALA A 102 -27.12 -8.81 0.00
CA ALA A 102 -27.85 -7.60 0.37
C ALA A 102 -26.92 -6.46 0.84
N ASN A 103 -25.96 -6.78 1.69
CA ASN A 103 -25.06 -5.80 2.31
C ASN A 103 -23.67 -6.36 2.60
N ARG A 104 -22.75 -5.48 3.01
CA ARG A 104 -21.36 -5.85 3.31
C ARG A 104 -21.20 -6.85 4.47
N ALA A 105 -22.09 -6.79 5.47
CA ALA A 105 -22.05 -7.74 6.59
C ALA A 105 -22.41 -9.16 6.13
N GLU A 106 -23.30 -9.28 5.14
CA GLU A 106 -23.64 -10.58 4.53
C GLU A 106 -22.49 -11.09 3.66
N ALA A 107 -21.80 -10.22 2.93
CA ALA A 107 -20.58 -10.58 2.19
C ALA A 107 -19.53 -11.20 3.11
N GLU A 108 -19.33 -10.65 4.29
CA GLU A 108 -18.42 -11.20 5.30
C GLU A 108 -18.81 -12.60 5.77
N LYS A 109 -20.11 -12.91 5.88
CA LYS A 109 -20.57 -14.26 6.23
C LYS A 109 -20.29 -15.28 5.13
N GLN A 110 -20.27 -14.84 3.88
CA GLN A 110 -20.02 -15.70 2.72
C GLN A 110 -18.54 -15.85 2.34
N LYS A 111 -17.61 -15.19 3.06
CA LYS A 111 -16.18 -15.23 2.76
C LYS A 111 -15.55 -16.62 2.69
N LYS A 112 -16.19 -17.66 3.25
CA LYS A 112 -15.74 -19.05 3.09
C LYS A 112 -15.85 -19.57 1.66
N LYS A 113 -16.72 -18.99 0.84
CA LYS A 113 -16.93 -19.33 -0.57
C LYS A 113 -16.27 -18.36 -1.52
N LEU A 114 -15.67 -17.31 -0.99
CA LEU A 114 -15.08 -16.21 -1.72
C LEU A 114 -13.60 -16.09 -1.40
N THR A 115 -12.84 -15.60 -2.36
CA THR A 115 -11.42 -15.30 -2.22
C THR A 115 -11.28 -13.79 -2.03
N LEU A 116 -10.62 -13.38 -0.95
CA LEU A 116 -10.19 -12.00 -0.77
C LEU A 116 -9.10 -11.68 -1.81
N ILE A 117 -9.23 -10.56 -2.50
CA ILE A 117 -8.19 -10.08 -3.40
C ILE A 117 -7.50 -8.85 -2.81
N GLU A 118 -6.18 -8.84 -2.89
CA GLU A 118 -5.30 -7.78 -2.43
C GLU A 118 -4.32 -7.43 -3.55
N SER A 119 -3.74 -6.24 -3.51
CA SER A 119 -2.72 -5.84 -4.48
C SER A 119 -1.53 -6.79 -4.46
N ASN A 120 -1.04 -7.17 -5.64
CA ASN A 120 0.08 -8.08 -5.80
C ASN A 120 1.00 -7.65 -6.97
N ASP A 121 1.87 -8.52 -7.43
CA ASP A 121 2.81 -8.22 -8.51
C ASP A 121 2.13 -7.97 -9.86
N TYR A 122 0.91 -8.45 -10.07
CA TYR A 122 0.20 -8.42 -11.34
C TYR A 122 -0.85 -7.32 -11.43
N TYR A 123 -1.49 -6.96 -10.31
CA TYR A 123 -2.52 -5.93 -10.26
C TYR A 123 -2.51 -5.15 -8.95
N VAL A 124 -3.13 -3.98 -8.97
CA VAL A 124 -3.36 -3.14 -7.79
C VAL A 124 -4.85 -3.07 -7.54
N VAL A 125 -5.29 -3.26 -6.30
CA VAL A 125 -6.68 -3.01 -5.88
C VAL A 125 -6.75 -1.59 -5.35
N ASP A 126 -7.57 -0.77 -6.01
CA ASP A 126 -7.82 0.62 -5.64
C ASP A 126 -8.77 0.71 -4.42
N GLU A 127 -8.99 1.90 -3.90
CA GLU A 127 -9.99 2.12 -2.85
C GLU A 127 -11.40 1.77 -3.33
N LEU A 128 -11.97 0.70 -2.76
CA LEU A 128 -13.27 0.17 -3.17
C LEU A 128 -14.43 0.86 -2.42
N THR A 129 -14.91 1.98 -2.93
CA THR A 129 -16.00 2.75 -2.31
C THR A 129 -17.38 2.08 -2.44
N HIS A 130 -17.64 1.42 -3.57
CA HIS A 130 -18.93 0.82 -3.94
C HIS A 130 -18.84 -0.68 -4.25
N SER A 131 -17.87 -1.37 -3.69
CA SER A 131 -17.71 -2.82 -3.80
C SER A 131 -16.90 -3.36 -2.62
N VAL A 132 -16.84 -4.66 -2.48
CA VAL A 132 -16.02 -5.36 -1.48
C VAL A 132 -14.98 -6.22 -2.20
N PRO A 133 -13.78 -6.43 -1.64
CA PRO A 133 -12.65 -7.06 -2.32
C PRO A 133 -12.75 -8.59 -2.35
N TYR A 134 -13.90 -9.12 -2.74
CA TYR A 134 -14.13 -10.56 -2.80
C TYR A 134 -14.50 -11.00 -4.22
N LEU A 135 -13.96 -12.14 -4.63
CA LEU A 135 -14.29 -12.83 -5.88
C LEU A 135 -14.54 -14.31 -5.60
N ILE A 136 -15.28 -14.99 -6.48
CA ILE A 136 -15.27 -16.45 -6.51
C ILE A 136 -13.86 -16.94 -6.90
N PRO A 137 -13.41 -18.13 -6.46
CA PRO A 137 -12.04 -18.60 -6.68
C PRO A 137 -11.58 -18.51 -8.14
N GLY A 138 -12.39 -18.99 -9.08
CA GLY A 138 -12.04 -18.93 -10.51
C GLY A 138 -11.91 -17.50 -11.06
N ALA A 139 -12.66 -16.53 -10.52
CA ALA A 139 -12.51 -15.13 -10.92
C ALA A 139 -11.25 -14.50 -10.31
N ALA A 140 -10.84 -14.93 -9.12
CA ALA A 140 -9.59 -14.52 -8.51
C ALA A 140 -8.36 -15.04 -9.26
N GLU A 141 -8.42 -16.28 -9.78
CA GLU A 141 -7.40 -16.81 -10.70
C GLU A 141 -7.37 -16.02 -12.00
N LEU A 142 -8.54 -15.77 -12.58
CA LEU A 142 -8.64 -15.02 -13.84
C LEU A 142 -8.04 -13.62 -13.76
N ILE A 143 -8.24 -12.88 -12.67
CA ILE A 143 -7.64 -11.53 -12.54
C ILE A 143 -6.12 -11.60 -12.43
N ASN A 144 -5.55 -12.64 -11.81
CA ASN A 144 -4.11 -12.87 -11.82
C ASN A 144 -3.60 -13.15 -13.23
N ASP A 145 -4.29 -14.00 -13.99
CA ASP A 145 -3.93 -14.32 -15.37
C ASP A 145 -4.01 -13.08 -16.28
N ILE A 146 -5.06 -12.27 -16.13
CA ILE A 146 -5.18 -11.00 -16.85
C ILE A 146 -3.99 -10.08 -16.55
N GLY A 147 -3.67 -9.89 -15.28
CA GLY A 147 -2.55 -9.02 -14.87
C GLY A 147 -1.21 -9.53 -15.38
N LYS A 148 -0.94 -10.84 -15.26
CA LYS A 148 0.26 -11.48 -15.80
C LYS A 148 0.36 -11.34 -17.32
N ASN A 149 -0.70 -11.69 -18.04
CA ASN A 149 -0.75 -11.58 -19.49
C ASN A 149 -0.55 -10.13 -19.96
N PHE A 150 -1.07 -9.16 -19.23
CA PHE A 150 -0.87 -7.76 -19.53
C PHE A 150 0.60 -7.35 -19.38
N LEU A 151 1.26 -7.74 -18.30
CA LEU A 151 2.70 -7.47 -18.10
C LEU A 151 3.57 -8.15 -19.15
N ASP A 152 3.28 -9.41 -19.49
CA ASP A 152 3.99 -10.13 -20.53
C ASP A 152 3.80 -9.47 -21.91
N SER A 153 2.59 -8.95 -22.17
CA SER A 153 2.33 -8.18 -23.41
C SER A 153 3.12 -6.89 -23.49
N LEU A 154 3.26 -6.17 -22.38
CA LEU A 154 4.06 -4.96 -22.29
C LEU A 154 5.54 -5.29 -22.52
N ALA A 155 6.06 -6.33 -21.88
CA ALA A 155 7.44 -6.78 -22.03
C ALA A 155 7.75 -7.18 -23.48
N ASN A 156 6.86 -7.96 -24.12
CA ASN A 156 7.00 -8.37 -25.53
C ASN A 156 7.04 -7.18 -26.51
N LYS A 157 6.41 -6.06 -26.11
CA LYS A 157 6.43 -4.80 -26.90
C LYS A 157 7.53 -3.83 -26.51
N GLY A 158 8.38 -4.18 -25.55
CA GLY A 158 9.42 -3.29 -25.02
C GLY A 158 8.89 -2.06 -24.30
N LEU A 159 7.66 -2.16 -23.76
CA LEU A 159 7.00 -1.09 -23.02
C LEU A 159 7.29 -1.21 -21.51
N ASN A 160 7.22 -0.08 -20.81
CA ASN A 160 7.40 -0.06 -19.37
C ASN A 160 6.31 -0.89 -18.66
N PRO A 161 6.65 -1.65 -17.63
CA PRO A 161 5.68 -2.43 -16.88
C PRO A 161 4.69 -1.51 -16.15
N ASN A 162 3.39 -1.78 -16.34
CA ASN A 162 2.28 -1.16 -15.63
C ASN A 162 1.35 -2.25 -15.16
N LYS A 163 0.79 -2.09 -13.96
CA LYS A 163 -0.17 -3.05 -13.40
C LYS A 163 -1.59 -2.69 -13.80
N VAL A 164 -2.43 -3.71 -13.90
CA VAL A 164 -3.87 -3.54 -14.01
C VAL A 164 -4.40 -2.95 -12.70
N ILE A 165 -5.32 -1.99 -12.78
CA ILE A 165 -5.96 -1.39 -11.60
C ILE A 165 -7.38 -1.96 -11.48
N VAL A 166 -7.66 -2.57 -10.35
CA VAL A 166 -8.99 -3.11 -10.02
C VAL A 166 -9.76 -2.05 -9.24
N THR A 167 -10.72 -1.40 -9.89
CA THR A 167 -11.49 -0.29 -9.31
C THR A 167 -12.86 -0.72 -8.77
N SER A 168 -13.33 -1.92 -9.07
CA SER A 168 -14.60 -2.47 -8.57
C SER A 168 -14.59 -3.98 -8.65
N VAL A 169 -15.19 -4.62 -7.66
CA VAL A 169 -15.23 -6.09 -7.55
C VAL A 169 -16.67 -6.53 -7.25
N LEU A 170 -16.90 -7.26 -6.16
CA LEU A 170 -18.23 -7.70 -5.77
C LEU A 170 -19.04 -6.53 -5.21
N ARG A 171 -20.18 -6.24 -5.82
CA ARG A 171 -21.12 -5.21 -5.34
C ARG A 171 -22.26 -5.86 -4.57
N THR A 172 -22.57 -5.31 -3.41
CA THR A 172 -23.79 -5.65 -2.69
C THR A 172 -24.97 -4.86 -3.25
N GLU A 173 -26.21 -5.31 -2.99
CA GLU A 173 -27.39 -4.56 -3.39
C GLU A 173 -27.38 -3.11 -2.83
N ASP A 174 -26.95 -2.94 -1.59
CA ASP A 174 -26.84 -1.62 -0.97
C ASP A 174 -25.76 -0.75 -1.64
N ASP A 175 -24.63 -1.35 -2.06
CA ASP A 175 -23.60 -0.64 -2.83
C ASP A 175 -24.16 -0.20 -4.19
N VAL A 176 -24.92 -1.05 -4.88
CA VAL A 176 -25.56 -0.70 -6.16
C VAL A 176 -26.61 0.38 -5.97
N LYS A 177 -27.49 0.28 -4.95
CA LYS A 177 -28.47 1.34 -4.63
C LYS A 177 -27.80 2.68 -4.37
N ARG A 178 -26.68 2.67 -3.64
CA ARG A 178 -25.89 3.88 -3.37
C ARG A 178 -25.25 4.43 -4.65
N LEU A 179 -24.64 3.57 -5.47
CA LEU A 179 -24.02 3.95 -6.74
C LEU A 179 -25.05 4.54 -7.72
N ARG A 180 -26.25 4.01 -7.79
CA ARG A 180 -27.32 4.50 -8.68
C ARG A 180 -27.80 5.92 -8.40
N ARG A 181 -27.47 6.48 -7.24
CA ARG A 181 -27.76 7.90 -6.96
C ARG A 181 -26.93 8.84 -7.83
N SER A 182 -25.74 8.42 -8.24
CA SER A 182 -24.82 9.18 -9.09
C SER A 182 -24.67 8.59 -10.50
N ASN A 183 -24.93 7.30 -10.66
CA ASN A 183 -24.82 6.59 -11.93
C ASN A 183 -26.06 5.72 -12.17
N VAL A 184 -27.02 6.25 -12.92
CA VAL A 184 -28.28 5.57 -13.23
C VAL A 184 -28.12 4.28 -14.06
N ASN A 185 -26.97 4.11 -14.73
CA ASN A 185 -26.65 2.93 -15.53
C ASN A 185 -26.07 1.79 -14.70
N ALA A 186 -25.88 1.96 -13.40
CA ALA A 186 -25.42 0.88 -12.53
C ALA A 186 -26.47 -0.24 -12.50
N SER A 187 -26.08 -1.43 -12.95
CA SER A 187 -26.96 -2.61 -12.97
C SER A 187 -27.38 -3.02 -11.57
N MET A 188 -28.65 -3.34 -11.41
CA MET A 188 -29.19 -4.08 -10.26
C MET A 188 -29.24 -5.54 -10.70
N ASN A 189 -28.26 -6.31 -10.37
CA ASN A 189 -28.32 -7.77 -10.56
C ASN A 189 -28.89 -8.40 -9.31
#